data_5120b25f78b61eef842941c7e7c0f616
#
_entry.id   5120b25f78b61eef842941c7e7c0f616
#
_cell.length_a   1.000
_cell.length_b   1.000
_cell.length_c   1.000
_cell.angle_alpha   90.00
_cell.angle_beta   90.00
_cell.angle_gamma   90.00
#
_symmetry.space_group_name_H-M   'P 1'
#
loop_
_entity.id
_entity.type
_entity.pdbx_description
1 polymer ?
#
loop_
_entity_poly.entity_id
_entity_poly.type
_entity_poly.pdbx_seq_one_letter_code
_entity_poly.pdbx_strand_id
1 'polypeptide(L)'
;MLKKLTPVLLLGLVLTGCATSTITRLTPRQTFRSADGLYPVEAVLYSDEQKLRWETIEANVIVGSQTYPMHMTPLMTNRWETLIPIPTGADTIEYRFKFDYYYNAWGVPPQEGSMLSKVYKLKITDSQQ
;
A
#
# COMPACT_ATOMS: atom_id res chain seq x y z
N MET A 1 46.64 -22.85 23.40
CA MET A 1 46.11 -22.56 23.33
C MET A 1 45.23 -22.02 22.86
N LEU A 2 44.54 -21.87 22.73
CA LEU A 2 43.82 -21.42 22.31
C LEU A 2 42.78 -21.15 22.26
N LYS A 3 42.26 -20.93 22.08
CA LYS A 3 41.47 -20.70 21.98
C LYS A 3 40.57 -20.22 21.90
N LYS A 4 39.88 -20.10 21.76
CA LYS A 4 39.05 -19.74 21.71
C LYS A 4 38.30 -19.06 21.35
N LEU A 5 37.69 -18.78 21.14
CA LEU A 5 37.04 -18.08 20.73
C LEU A 5 36.06 -18.10 20.28
N THR A 6 35.40 -17.80 19.88
CA THR A 6 34.59 -17.95 19.28
C THR A 6 33.26 -17.84 19.42
N PRO A 7 32.70 -17.80 20.16
CA PRO A 7 31.36 -17.79 20.37
C PRO A 7 30.69 -16.67 19.95
N VAL A 8 31.33 -15.75 19.86
CA VAL A 8 30.78 -14.64 19.52
C VAL A 8 29.93 -14.66 18.48
N LEU A 9 30.12 -15.29 17.58
CA LEU A 9 29.42 -15.28 16.56
C LEU A 9 28.06 -15.44 16.68
N LEU A 10 27.60 -16.06 17.48
CA LEU A 10 26.29 -16.29 17.51
C LEU A 10 25.45 -15.22 17.66
N LEU A 11 25.90 -14.22 18.11
CA LEU A 11 25.16 -13.23 18.32
C LEU A 11 24.45 -12.73 17.23
N GLY A 12 24.92 -12.75 16.19
CA GLY A 12 24.28 -12.09 15.16
C GLY A 12 23.03 -12.65 14.74
N LEU A 13 22.64 -13.61 15.33
CA LEU A 13 21.46 -14.15 14.89
C LEU A 13 20.30 -13.63 15.48
N VAL A 14 20.33 -12.53 15.95
CA VAL A 14 19.20 -11.98 16.45
C VAL A 14 18.28 -11.79 15.38
N LEU A 15 17.41 -12.59 15.18
CA LEU A 15 16.49 -12.42 14.18
C LEU A 15 15.45 -11.60 14.64
N THR A 16 15.42 -10.47 14.20
CA THR A 16 14.36 -9.62 14.50
C THR A 16 13.23 -10.10 13.71
N GLY A 17 12.27 -10.60 14.28
CA GLY A 17 11.07 -10.93 13.59
C GLY A 17 10.42 -9.65 13.23
N CYS A 18 10.65 -9.17 12.09
CA CYS A 18 10.00 -7.96 11.66
C CYS A 18 8.60 -8.25 11.25
N ALA A 19 7.69 -7.46 11.72
CA ALA A 19 6.32 -7.54 11.26
C ALA A 19 6.30 -7.20 9.78
N THR A 20 5.46 -7.85 9.05
CA THR A 20 5.38 -7.68 7.61
C THR A 20 4.09 -6.96 7.24
N SER A 21 4.19 -5.96 6.43
CA SER A 21 3.02 -5.28 5.89
C SER A 21 3.14 -5.23 4.38
N THR A 22 2.07 -5.53 3.68
CA THR A 22 2.07 -5.59 2.23
C THR A 22 0.84 -4.91 1.66
N ILE A 23 1.05 -4.04 0.68
CA ILE A 23 -0.03 -3.41 -0.04
C ILE A 23 -0.16 -4.15 -1.36
N THR A 24 -1.35 -4.65 -1.66
CA THR A 24 -1.59 -5.39 -2.89
C THR A 24 -2.65 -4.70 -3.71
N ARG A 25 -2.36 -4.52 -4.99
CA ARG A 25 -3.32 -3.93 -5.91
C ARG A 25 -4.41 -4.95 -6.23
N LEU A 26 -5.65 -4.52 -6.18
CA LEU A 26 -6.78 -5.34 -6.61
C LEU A 26 -7.33 -4.88 -7.96
N THR A 27 -6.92 -3.72 -8.43
CA THR A 27 -7.35 -3.18 -9.72
C THR A 27 -6.77 -4.01 -10.86
N PRO A 28 -7.54 -4.28 -11.91
CA PRO A 28 -7.03 -5.01 -13.07
C PRO A 28 -5.91 -4.25 -13.75
N ARG A 29 -5.07 -4.95 -14.51
CA ARG A 29 -3.97 -4.31 -15.21
C ARG A 29 -4.44 -3.54 -16.43
N GLN A 30 -5.59 -3.86 -16.96
CA GLN A 30 -6.16 -3.10 -18.07
C GLN A 30 -7.66 -3.04 -17.95
N THR A 31 -8.23 -2.03 -18.53
CA THR A 31 -9.66 -1.81 -18.49
C THR A 31 -10.10 -1.11 -19.76
N PHE A 32 -11.39 -1.12 -20.04
CA PHE A 32 -11.91 -0.40 -21.18
C PHE A 32 -12.11 1.06 -20.80
N ARG A 33 -12.07 1.92 -21.81
CA ARG A 33 -12.23 3.36 -21.59
C ARG A 33 -13.60 3.65 -21.03
N SER A 34 -13.61 4.43 -19.97
CA SER A 34 -14.86 4.77 -19.30
C SER A 34 -15.48 6.01 -19.91
N ALA A 35 -16.81 6.00 -20.05
CA ALA A 35 -17.52 7.11 -20.65
C ALA A 35 -17.46 8.35 -19.77
N ASP A 36 -17.40 8.19 -18.45
CA ASP A 36 -17.35 9.32 -17.53
C ASP A 36 -15.92 9.72 -17.13
N GLY A 37 -14.93 9.04 -17.65
CA GLY A 37 -13.54 9.36 -17.33
C GLY A 37 -13.09 8.95 -15.95
N LEU A 38 -13.89 8.20 -15.22
CA LEU A 38 -13.54 7.76 -13.87
C LEU A 38 -13.24 6.27 -13.86
N TYR A 39 -12.20 5.91 -13.16
CA TYR A 39 -11.72 4.53 -13.14
C TYR A 39 -11.54 4.06 -11.70
N PRO A 40 -12.08 2.89 -11.35
CA PRO A 40 -11.95 2.40 -9.97
C PRO A 40 -10.56 1.86 -9.70
N VAL A 41 -10.04 2.19 -8.54
CA VAL A 41 -8.79 1.60 -8.08
C VAL A 41 -9.02 1.07 -6.67
N GLU A 42 -8.45 -0.08 -6.37
CA GLU A 42 -8.62 -0.73 -5.09
C GLU A 42 -7.32 -1.30 -4.61
N ALA A 43 -7.14 -1.31 -3.32
CA ALA A 43 -5.95 -1.90 -2.69
C ALA A 43 -6.35 -2.62 -1.42
N VAL A 44 -5.59 -3.64 -1.08
CA VAL A 44 -5.78 -4.35 0.16
C VAL A 44 -4.47 -4.25 0.94
N LEU A 45 -4.58 -4.06 2.23
CA LEU A 45 -3.42 -4.02 3.11
C LEU A 45 -3.42 -5.28 3.97
N TYR A 46 -2.34 -6.02 3.91
CA TYR A 46 -2.13 -7.15 4.79
C TYR A 46 -1.02 -6.76 5.75
N SER A 47 -1.22 -6.96 7.03
CA SER A 47 -0.20 -6.66 8.03
C SER A 47 -0.34 -7.58 9.22
N ASP A 48 0.79 -8.07 9.71
CA ASP A 48 0.82 -8.84 10.93
C ASP A 48 1.38 -7.97 12.06
N GLU A 49 1.48 -6.65 11.84
CA GLU A 49 1.99 -5.76 12.86
C GLU A 49 0.92 -5.50 13.90
N GLN A 50 1.14 -6.00 15.09
CA GLN A 50 0.17 -5.87 16.15
C GLN A 50 0.08 -4.47 16.73
N LYS A 51 1.07 -3.65 16.49
CA LYS A 51 1.08 -2.30 17.03
C LYS A 51 0.37 -1.31 16.13
N LEU A 52 -0.02 -1.73 14.95
CA LEU A 52 -0.70 -0.88 13.98
C LEU A 52 -2.10 -0.54 14.47
N ARG A 53 -2.40 0.72 14.47
CA ARG A 53 -3.74 1.18 14.84
C ARG A 53 -4.59 1.31 13.59
N TRP A 54 -5.31 0.27 13.27
CA TRP A 54 -6.10 0.18 12.04
C TRP A 54 -7.09 1.31 11.84
N GLU A 55 -7.67 1.80 12.92
CA GLU A 55 -8.65 2.87 12.81
C GLU A 55 -8.03 4.22 12.42
N THR A 56 -6.72 4.31 12.42
CA THR A 56 -6.05 5.56 12.03
C THR A 56 -5.59 5.56 10.59
N ILE A 57 -5.78 4.46 9.86
CA ILE A 57 -5.26 4.36 8.51
C ILE A 57 -5.94 5.31 7.55
N GLU A 58 -5.13 6.09 6.84
CA GLU A 58 -5.62 6.93 5.78
C GLU A 58 -4.95 6.46 4.51
N ALA A 59 -5.73 6.04 3.55
CA ALA A 59 -5.21 5.51 2.29
C ALA A 59 -5.41 6.53 1.17
N ASN A 60 -4.41 6.65 0.33
CA ASN A 60 -4.45 7.54 -0.82
C ASN A 60 -3.85 6.85 -2.03
N VAL A 61 -4.31 7.23 -3.21
CA VAL A 61 -3.68 6.78 -4.45
C VAL A 61 -3.04 7.99 -5.09
N ILE A 62 -1.81 7.83 -5.53
CA ILE A 62 -1.02 8.89 -6.14
C ILE A 62 -0.91 8.62 -7.64
N VAL A 63 -1.38 9.57 -8.45
CA VAL A 63 -1.33 9.46 -9.90
C VAL A 63 -0.57 10.70 -10.38
N GLY A 64 0.68 10.53 -10.80
CA GLY A 64 1.52 11.65 -11.19
C GLY A 64 1.74 12.59 -9.98
N SER A 65 1.34 13.83 -10.11
CA SER A 65 1.48 14.79 -9.03
C SER A 65 0.19 14.93 -8.22
N GLN A 66 -0.84 14.16 -8.54
CA GLN A 66 -2.12 14.26 -7.85
C GLN A 66 -2.30 13.15 -6.85
N THR A 67 -2.95 13.45 -5.74
CA THR A 67 -3.24 12.48 -4.71
C THR A 67 -4.74 12.44 -4.50
N TYR A 68 -5.30 11.25 -4.53
CA TYR A 68 -6.74 11.07 -4.35
C TYR A 68 -7.01 10.22 -3.12
N PRO A 69 -7.83 10.70 -2.19
CA PRO A 69 -8.13 9.90 -0.99
C PRO A 69 -8.98 8.68 -1.33
N MET A 70 -8.72 7.61 -0.64
CA MET A 70 -9.48 6.37 -0.78
C MET A 70 -10.34 6.18 0.45
N HIS A 71 -11.41 5.42 0.32
CA HIS A 71 -12.27 5.10 1.45
C HIS A 71 -12.34 3.58 1.62
N MET A 72 -12.61 3.16 2.84
CA MET A 72 -12.68 1.75 3.14
C MET A 72 -13.87 1.13 2.43
N THR A 73 -13.66 -0.01 1.82
CA THR A 73 -14.73 -0.73 1.12
C THR A 73 -15.75 -1.20 2.18
N PRO A 74 -17.03 -0.97 1.96
CA PRO A 74 -18.03 -1.38 2.93
C PRO A 74 -17.91 -2.84 3.33
N LEU A 75 -18.07 -3.09 4.62
CA LEU A 75 -18.00 -4.42 5.22
C LEU A 75 -16.64 -5.10 5.16
N MET A 76 -15.63 -4.38 4.70
CA MET A 76 -14.27 -4.91 4.68
C MET A 76 -13.44 -4.12 5.69
N THR A 77 -12.43 -4.73 6.25
CA THR A 77 -11.61 -4.07 7.25
C THR A 77 -10.22 -3.72 6.75
N ASN A 78 -9.83 -4.25 5.61
CA ASN A 78 -8.48 -4.06 5.10
C ASN A 78 -8.43 -3.68 3.63
N ARG A 79 -9.53 -3.20 3.09
CA ARG A 79 -9.63 -2.88 1.67
C ARG A 79 -10.10 -1.47 1.47
N TRP A 80 -9.47 -0.76 0.56
CA TRP A 80 -9.80 0.64 0.26
C TRP A 80 -10.00 0.82 -1.24
N GLU A 81 -10.87 1.72 -1.60
CA GLU A 81 -11.20 1.98 -2.99
C GLU A 81 -11.51 3.44 -3.26
N THR A 82 -11.40 3.86 -4.49
CA THR A 82 -11.84 5.18 -4.94
C THR A 82 -11.93 5.18 -6.47
N LEU A 83 -12.45 6.28 -7.00
CA LEU A 83 -12.48 6.48 -8.45
C LEU A 83 -11.47 7.57 -8.75
N ILE A 84 -10.67 7.39 -9.77
CA ILE A 84 -9.71 8.41 -10.17
C ILE A 84 -10.05 8.91 -11.57
N PRO A 85 -9.91 10.21 -11.83
CA PRO A 85 -10.15 10.74 -13.14
C PRO A 85 -8.91 10.56 -14.00
N ILE A 86 -9.10 10.13 -15.24
CA ILE A 86 -7.99 9.97 -16.18
C ILE A 86 -8.38 10.71 -17.44
N PRO A 87 -7.47 11.55 -17.98
CA PRO A 87 -7.76 12.31 -19.19
C PRO A 87 -8.11 11.40 -20.36
N THR A 88 -9.01 11.87 -21.19
CA THR A 88 -9.53 11.08 -22.29
C THR A 88 -8.46 10.58 -23.24
N GLY A 89 -7.42 11.30 -23.44
CA GLY A 89 -6.37 10.87 -24.37
C GLY A 89 -5.33 9.95 -23.79
N ALA A 90 -5.40 9.64 -22.52
CA ALA A 90 -4.39 8.79 -21.92
C ALA A 90 -4.70 7.33 -22.14
N ASP A 91 -3.70 6.55 -22.53
CA ASP A 91 -3.86 5.12 -22.76
C ASP A 91 -3.22 4.30 -21.66
N THR A 92 -2.32 4.89 -20.89
CA THR A 92 -1.66 4.21 -19.79
C THR A 92 -1.38 5.22 -18.70
N ILE A 93 -1.62 4.87 -17.47
CA ILE A 93 -1.24 5.72 -16.37
C ILE A 93 -0.48 4.89 -15.37
N GLU A 94 0.33 5.58 -14.58
CA GLU A 94 1.06 4.94 -13.50
C GLU A 94 0.49 5.47 -12.20
N TYR A 95 0.33 4.62 -11.23
CA TYR A 95 -0.19 5.01 -9.93
C TYR A 95 0.41 4.14 -8.84
N ARG A 96 0.35 4.62 -7.62
CA ARG A 96 0.77 3.84 -6.46
C ARG A 96 -0.05 4.25 -5.25
N PHE A 97 -0.01 3.43 -4.22
CA PHE A 97 -0.80 3.66 -3.03
C PHE A 97 0.08 4.13 -1.88
N LYS A 98 -0.47 4.99 -1.05
CA LYS A 98 0.21 5.45 0.15
C LYS A 98 -0.74 5.30 1.31
N PHE A 99 -0.29 4.61 2.37
CA PHE A 99 -1.06 4.40 3.57
C PHE A 99 -0.34 5.09 4.72
N ASP A 100 -1.01 6.03 5.36
CA ASP A 100 -0.48 6.70 6.54
C ASP A 100 -1.23 6.19 7.75
N TYR A 101 -0.58 6.03 8.86
CA TYR A 101 -1.18 5.41 10.01
C TYR A 101 -0.42 5.78 11.27
N TYR A 102 -1.00 5.43 12.44
CA TYR A 102 -0.32 5.53 13.69
C TYR A 102 -0.09 4.12 14.22
N TYR A 103 0.98 3.95 14.95
CA TYR A 103 1.26 2.68 15.60
C TYR A 103 1.69 2.94 17.04
N ASN A 104 1.43 1.96 17.91
CA ASN A 104 1.79 2.08 19.30
C ASN A 104 3.26 1.76 19.51
N ALA A 105 3.90 2.51 20.36
CA ALA A 105 5.30 2.27 20.69
C ALA A 105 5.43 2.27 22.21
N TRP A 106 6.32 1.43 22.70
CA TRP A 106 6.47 1.26 24.12
C TRP A 106 6.98 2.54 24.79
N GLY A 107 6.25 2.97 25.80
CA GLY A 107 6.71 4.09 26.59
C GLY A 107 6.54 5.49 26.01
N VAL A 108 5.94 5.60 24.83
CA VAL A 108 5.74 6.90 24.20
C VAL A 108 4.36 6.94 23.56
N PRO A 109 3.88 8.13 23.21
CA PRO A 109 2.59 8.24 22.52
C PRO A 109 2.65 7.55 21.16
N PRO A 110 1.52 7.24 20.55
CA PRO A 110 1.52 6.63 19.24
C PRO A 110 2.33 7.44 18.24
N GLN A 111 3.04 6.73 17.37
CA GLN A 111 3.94 7.34 16.39
C GLN A 111 3.34 7.23 15.00
N GLU A 112 3.70 8.16 14.12
CA GLU A 112 3.22 8.14 12.77
C GLU A 112 4.10 7.26 11.91
N GLY A 113 3.48 6.57 10.97
CA GLY A 113 4.19 5.75 9.99
C GLY A 113 3.54 5.88 8.64
N SER A 114 4.21 5.41 7.63
CA SER A 114 3.73 5.50 6.27
C SER A 114 4.26 4.34 5.45
N MET A 115 3.44 3.82 4.54
CA MET A 115 3.83 2.79 3.62
C MET A 115 3.51 3.22 2.22
N LEU A 116 4.42 2.96 1.28
CA LEU A 116 4.23 3.33 -0.10
C LEU A 116 4.35 2.07 -0.93
N SER A 117 3.41 1.83 -1.81
CA SER A 117 3.46 0.65 -2.67
C SER A 117 4.42 0.86 -3.83
N LYS A 118 4.68 -0.18 -4.58
CA LYS A 118 5.40 -0.05 -5.83
C LYS A 118 4.48 0.67 -6.80
N VAL A 119 5.02 1.09 -7.93
CA VAL A 119 4.25 1.74 -8.97
C VAL A 119 3.57 0.69 -9.83
N TYR A 120 2.28 0.89 -10.08
CA TYR A 120 1.49 0.01 -10.93
C TYR A 120 1.10 0.76 -12.19
N LYS A 121 0.79 0.03 -13.23
CA LYS A 121 0.32 0.61 -14.48
C LYS A 121 -1.09 0.15 -14.77
N LEU A 122 -1.90 1.05 -15.28
CA LEU A 122 -3.22 0.73 -15.75
C LEU A 122 -3.25 1.05 -17.24
N LYS A 123 -3.56 0.05 -18.05
CA LYS A 123 -3.67 0.24 -19.48
C LYS A 123 -5.14 0.43 -19.83
N ILE A 124 -5.44 1.46 -20.59
CA ILE A 124 -6.80 1.76 -21.00
C ILE A 124 -6.95 1.45 -22.46
N THR A 125 -7.90 0.62 -22.80
CA THR A 125 -8.14 0.23 -24.18
C THR A 125 -9.54 0.64 -24.58
N ASP A 126 -9.74 0.87 -25.85
CA ASP A 126 -11.07 1.21 -26.34
C ASP A 126 -11.87 -0.06 -26.44
N SER A 127 -13.16 0.05 -26.18
CA SER A 127 -14.01 -1.13 -26.24
C SER A 127 -14.10 -1.60 -27.69
N GLN A 128 -14.15 -2.89 -27.86
CA GLN A 128 -14.31 -3.42 -29.18
C GLN A 128 -15.77 -3.42 -29.49
N GLN A 129 -16.08 -3.14 -30.71
CA GLN A 129 -17.46 -3.15 -31.16
C GLN A 129 -17.71 -4.25 -32.13
#